data_c4edb7970a8894ef67ce1084bf31cd7e
#
_entry.id   c4edb7970a8894ef67ce1084bf31cd7e
#
_cell.length_a   1.000
_cell.length_b   1.000
_cell.length_c   1.000
_cell.angle_alpha   90.00
_cell.angle_beta   90.00
_cell.angle_gamma   90.00
#
_symmetry.space_group_name_H-M   'P 1'
#
loop_
_entity.id
_entity.type
_entity.pdbx_description
1 polymer ?
#
loop_
_entity_poly.entity_id
_entity_poly.type
_entity_poly.pdbx_seq_one_letter_code
_entity_poly.pdbx_strand_id
1 'polypeptide(L)'
;MSDIKKINPSSGLPEDKYSIKSKFVNFFLLAMFTVFPLFYTDYYYNIRHDKYYFFLTAAAVLAIMITAVVITNSDIPARSGDSAKAVPWYKRLSLTDYAFGAFIIVCTVSTAFSQDPADAFFGLSGRNNGLLLMIFYAVVYFMITRFFRFKSYVFVALAVCSVAIYLLDILNCFYIDPLGMFKSLTDEQTIANFTSTIGNKNLMSSFICIVLPVTIALSVTSENRSHRSVYYISSAFGYMALMTADSYSGILGLGAVFALLLIWFSRRISRLKRFFIAVTIMLLSGKLLRLFSLFMGDKSKGISEFYSLLVYSDIVWAVIAVCAVITAILFFADYKMPDKTLPLAVPVLLGVIFALCVAGIIFAVYYFSVIDTKTNLGFMKSFLRFNDSWGTHRGYMWIRSFWIFGDFSIYNKLFGCGPDTFATVFEPYFEGLMRYGDSYTNCAHNEYINYLITTGIFGLASYLSIIFGALKGAIKAAAKNPIAIAFSASVISYAAQAVVNLAQPITTPLFIIFVALCEAVARQNKAE
;
A
#
# COMPACT_ATOMS: atom_id res chain seq x y z
N MET A 1 23.91 -20.93 36.51
CA MET A 1 23.76 -22.07 35.61
C MET A 1 22.31 -22.52 35.69
N SER A 2 21.47 -22.11 34.76
CA SER A 2 20.12 -22.68 34.54
C SER A 2 19.72 -22.30 33.13
N ASP A 3 19.39 -23.32 32.38
CA ASP A 3 19.11 -23.34 30.94
C ASP A 3 18.02 -22.37 30.54
N ILE A 4 18.39 -21.28 29.90
CA ILE A 4 17.46 -20.50 29.08
C ILE A 4 17.34 -21.24 27.75
N LYS A 5 16.31 -22.10 27.64
CA LYS A 5 15.88 -22.67 26.38
C LYS A 5 15.66 -21.54 25.38
N LYS A 6 16.49 -21.47 24.35
CA LYS A 6 16.28 -20.69 23.14
C LYS A 6 14.95 -21.12 22.54
N ILE A 7 13.92 -20.34 22.71
CA ILE A 7 12.65 -20.51 22.00
C ILE A 7 12.92 -20.14 20.54
N ASN A 8 13.11 -21.17 19.73
CA ASN A 8 13.20 -21.05 18.29
C ASN A 8 11.77 -20.74 17.77
N PRO A 9 11.46 -19.59 17.15
CA PRO A 9 10.10 -19.25 16.73
C PRO A 9 9.56 -20.17 15.60
N SER A 10 10.35 -21.13 15.14
CA SER A 10 9.94 -22.16 14.16
C SER A 10 9.63 -23.52 14.81
N SER A 11 9.72 -23.70 16.13
CA SER A 11 9.68 -25.01 16.79
C SER A 11 8.44 -25.23 17.65
N GLY A 12 7.25 -24.87 17.18
CA GLY A 12 6.00 -25.12 17.91
C GLY A 12 4.92 -25.88 17.15
N LEU A 13 5.09 -26.10 15.85
CA LEU A 13 4.21 -26.95 15.04
C LEU A 13 5.05 -28.07 14.44
N PRO A 14 4.58 -29.33 14.44
CA PRO A 14 5.31 -30.42 13.80
C PRO A 14 5.65 -30.03 12.36
N GLU A 15 6.90 -30.22 11.94
CA GLU A 15 7.42 -29.97 10.59
C GLU A 15 6.67 -30.76 9.50
N ASP A 16 5.76 -31.59 9.91
CA ASP A 16 4.94 -32.45 9.09
C ASP A 16 3.71 -31.71 8.55
N LYS A 17 3.71 -31.58 7.25
CA LYS A 17 2.58 -31.23 6.39
C LYS A 17 2.29 -29.74 6.24
N TYR A 18 3.23 -29.00 5.62
CA TYR A 18 2.80 -27.86 4.83
C TYR A 18 1.80 -28.37 3.78
N SER A 19 0.51 -28.04 3.99
CA SER A 19 -0.51 -28.43 3.05
C SER A 19 -0.11 -27.94 1.66
N ILE A 20 -0.38 -28.75 0.64
CA ILE A 20 -0.12 -28.40 -0.77
C ILE A 20 -0.73 -27.02 -1.08
N LYS A 21 -1.88 -26.72 -0.49
CA LYS A 21 -2.57 -25.41 -0.59
C LYS A 21 -1.69 -24.25 -0.15
N SER A 22 -0.93 -24.41 0.95
CA SER A 22 0.01 -23.38 1.41
C SER A 22 1.18 -23.16 0.43
N LYS A 23 1.65 -24.21 -0.22
CA LYS A 23 2.68 -24.10 -1.26
C LYS A 23 2.17 -23.32 -2.47
N PHE A 24 0.92 -23.57 -2.89
CA PHE A 24 0.29 -22.84 -3.99
C PHE A 24 0.08 -21.36 -3.66
N VAL A 25 -0.37 -21.04 -2.44
CA VAL A 25 -0.48 -19.64 -1.99
C VAL A 25 0.90 -18.95 -1.99
N ASN A 26 1.94 -19.60 -1.46
CA ASN A 26 3.28 -19.00 -1.46
C ASN A 26 3.86 -18.86 -2.88
N PHE A 27 3.57 -19.77 -3.79
CA PHE A 27 3.95 -19.66 -5.21
C PHE A 27 3.22 -18.48 -5.88
N PHE A 28 1.91 -18.34 -5.64
CA PHE A 28 1.14 -17.20 -6.09
C PHE A 28 1.71 -15.87 -5.55
N LEU A 29 2.01 -15.80 -4.25
CA LEU A 29 2.63 -14.63 -3.65
C LEU A 29 4.00 -14.33 -4.28
N LEU A 30 4.81 -15.35 -4.55
CA LEU A 30 6.09 -15.17 -5.23
C LEU A 30 5.90 -14.57 -6.62
N ALA A 31 4.95 -15.11 -7.41
CA ALA A 31 4.64 -14.57 -8.74
C ALA A 31 4.14 -13.12 -8.68
N MET A 32 3.24 -12.81 -7.72
CA MET A 32 2.71 -11.47 -7.53
C MET A 32 3.73 -10.46 -7.00
N PHE A 33 4.74 -10.90 -6.26
CA PHE A 33 5.76 -10.03 -5.70
C PHE A 33 6.99 -9.87 -6.58
N THR A 34 7.18 -10.72 -7.58
CA THR A 34 8.36 -10.67 -8.47
C THR A 34 7.99 -10.48 -9.93
N VAL A 35 7.21 -11.38 -10.52
CA VAL A 35 6.90 -11.34 -11.96
C VAL A 35 5.89 -10.23 -12.27
N PHE A 36 4.80 -10.18 -11.50
CA PHE A 36 3.71 -9.22 -11.75
C PHE A 36 4.17 -7.76 -11.83
N PRO A 37 4.99 -7.20 -10.92
CA PRO A 37 5.42 -5.81 -11.02
C PRO A 37 6.31 -5.52 -12.24
N LEU A 38 7.04 -6.53 -12.72
CA LEU A 38 7.96 -6.41 -13.88
C LEU A 38 7.28 -6.72 -15.21
N PHE A 39 6.10 -7.39 -15.20
CA PHE A 39 5.46 -7.90 -16.41
C PHE A 39 4.86 -6.77 -17.26
N TYR A 40 5.17 -6.74 -18.54
CA TYR A 40 4.55 -5.93 -19.60
C TYR A 40 4.79 -6.61 -20.96
N THR A 41 3.94 -6.33 -21.97
CA THR A 41 4.03 -6.95 -23.30
C THR A 41 4.30 -5.95 -24.41
N ASP A 42 3.77 -4.73 -24.31
CA ASP A 42 3.89 -3.68 -25.34
C ASP A 42 4.21 -2.33 -24.68
N TYR A 43 5.39 -2.26 -24.08
CA TYR A 43 5.88 -1.04 -23.44
C TYR A 43 4.83 -0.35 -22.55
N TYR A 44 4.74 0.98 -22.65
CA TYR A 44 3.87 1.78 -21.81
C TYR A 44 2.37 1.55 -22.01
N TYR A 45 1.92 1.39 -23.25
CA TYR A 45 0.49 1.49 -23.60
C TYR A 45 -0.36 0.38 -23.00
N ASN A 46 0.19 -0.81 -22.86
CA ASN A 46 -0.54 -1.99 -22.38
C ASN A 46 -0.30 -2.32 -20.89
N ILE A 47 0.55 -1.58 -20.17
CA ILE A 47 0.93 -1.90 -18.78
C ILE A 47 -0.30 -2.19 -17.90
N ARG A 48 -1.37 -1.39 -18.00
CA ARG A 48 -2.58 -1.58 -17.19
C ARG A 48 -3.31 -2.86 -17.56
N HIS A 49 -3.51 -3.11 -18.85
CA HIS A 49 -4.15 -4.34 -19.34
C HIS A 49 -3.33 -5.58 -19.03
N ASP A 50 -2.02 -5.51 -19.21
CA ASP A 50 -1.11 -6.61 -18.90
C ASP A 50 -1.18 -6.99 -17.43
N LYS A 51 -1.15 -6.02 -16.52
CA LYS A 51 -1.29 -6.25 -15.08
C LYS A 51 -2.68 -6.82 -14.73
N TYR A 52 -3.73 -6.30 -15.36
CA TYR A 52 -5.09 -6.79 -15.17
C TYR A 52 -5.20 -8.27 -15.53
N TYR A 53 -4.82 -8.65 -16.75
CA TYR A 53 -4.92 -10.04 -17.19
C TYR A 53 -3.96 -10.98 -16.46
N PHE A 54 -2.74 -10.51 -16.14
CA PHE A 54 -1.82 -11.29 -15.32
C PHE A 54 -2.45 -11.63 -13.97
N PHE A 55 -3.02 -10.63 -13.27
CA PHE A 55 -3.64 -10.85 -11.98
C PHE A 55 -4.84 -11.81 -12.09
N LEU A 56 -5.76 -11.60 -13.04
CA LEU A 56 -6.91 -12.48 -13.22
C LEU A 56 -6.48 -13.93 -13.50
N THR A 57 -5.50 -14.11 -14.39
CA THR A 57 -4.97 -15.44 -14.72
C THR A 57 -4.31 -16.11 -13.51
N ALA A 58 -3.44 -15.40 -12.80
CA ALA A 58 -2.77 -15.92 -11.62
C ALA A 58 -3.78 -16.30 -10.51
N ALA A 59 -4.80 -15.47 -10.29
CA ALA A 59 -5.84 -15.72 -9.31
C ALA A 59 -6.74 -16.91 -9.71
N ALA A 60 -7.10 -17.03 -11.00
CA ALA A 60 -7.85 -18.18 -11.53
C ALA A 60 -7.05 -19.48 -11.36
N VAL A 61 -5.76 -19.48 -11.72
CA VAL A 61 -4.86 -20.64 -11.54
C VAL A 61 -4.79 -21.04 -10.06
N LEU A 62 -4.60 -20.06 -9.15
CA LEU A 62 -4.59 -20.32 -7.71
C LEU A 62 -5.91 -20.98 -7.25
N ALA A 63 -7.06 -20.45 -7.69
CA ALA A 63 -8.38 -20.98 -7.33
C ALA A 63 -8.57 -22.41 -7.84
N ILE A 64 -8.21 -22.68 -9.10
CA ILE A 64 -8.28 -24.02 -9.70
C ILE A 64 -7.40 -25.01 -8.94
N MET A 65 -6.13 -24.65 -8.66
CA MET A 65 -5.19 -25.52 -7.95
C MET A 65 -5.67 -25.86 -6.54
N ILE A 66 -6.16 -24.86 -5.78
CA ILE A 66 -6.67 -25.09 -4.43
C ILE A 66 -7.95 -25.93 -4.46
N THR A 67 -8.86 -25.65 -5.39
CA THR A 67 -10.12 -26.41 -5.54
C THR A 67 -9.83 -27.87 -5.91
N ALA A 68 -8.89 -28.13 -6.82
CA ALA A 68 -8.45 -29.48 -7.16
C ALA A 68 -7.97 -30.27 -5.92
N VAL A 69 -7.13 -29.64 -5.07
CA VAL A 69 -6.66 -30.27 -3.83
C VAL A 69 -7.80 -30.49 -2.84
N VAL A 70 -8.80 -29.61 -2.79
CA VAL A 70 -9.98 -29.80 -1.93
C VAL A 70 -10.83 -30.99 -2.39
N ILE A 71 -11.08 -31.09 -3.70
CA ILE A 71 -11.88 -32.16 -4.29
C ILE A 71 -11.19 -33.53 -4.15
N THR A 72 -9.89 -33.59 -4.39
CA THR A 72 -9.12 -34.85 -4.31
C THR A 72 -8.78 -35.27 -2.89
N ASN A 73 -9.15 -34.48 -1.87
CA ASN A 73 -8.81 -34.70 -0.45
C ASN A 73 -7.32 -34.98 -0.18
N SER A 74 -6.44 -34.52 -1.07
CA SER A 74 -4.99 -34.82 -1.04
C SER A 74 -4.27 -34.31 0.22
N ASP A 75 -4.95 -33.49 1.03
CA ASP A 75 -4.38 -32.80 2.20
C ASP A 75 -5.00 -33.23 3.55
N ILE A 76 -5.87 -34.24 3.58
CA ILE A 76 -6.50 -34.68 4.85
C ILE A 76 -5.57 -35.69 5.55
N PRO A 77 -4.92 -35.32 6.66
CA PRO A 77 -4.40 -36.36 7.57
C PRO A 77 -5.57 -37.13 8.13
N ALA A 78 -5.49 -38.45 8.10
CA ALA A 78 -6.45 -39.30 8.80
C ALA A 78 -6.52 -38.85 10.28
N ARG A 79 -7.56 -38.13 10.65
CA ARG A 79 -7.83 -37.77 12.04
C ARG A 79 -8.42 -38.99 12.72
N SER A 80 -7.60 -39.66 13.54
CA SER A 80 -8.06 -40.55 14.57
C SER A 80 -8.98 -39.78 15.54
N GLY A 81 -10.26 -40.09 15.51
CA GLY A 81 -11.18 -40.18 16.59
C GLY A 81 -11.27 -39.03 17.62
N ASP A 82 -11.63 -37.81 17.22
CA ASP A 82 -12.20 -36.86 18.16
C ASP A 82 -13.44 -36.20 17.53
N SER A 83 -14.61 -36.63 18.01
CA SER A 83 -15.93 -36.06 17.67
C SER A 83 -16.16 -34.74 18.43
N ALA A 84 -15.23 -33.80 18.34
CA ALA A 84 -15.50 -32.43 18.75
C ALA A 84 -16.56 -31.85 17.79
N LYS A 85 -17.74 -31.47 18.31
CA LYS A 85 -18.83 -30.83 17.55
C LYS A 85 -18.25 -29.76 16.62
N ALA A 86 -18.27 -30.01 15.31
CA ALA A 86 -17.70 -29.11 14.32
C ALA A 86 -18.38 -27.75 14.42
N VAL A 87 -17.62 -26.72 14.80
CA VAL A 87 -18.12 -25.34 14.82
C VAL A 87 -18.63 -25.00 13.42
N PRO A 88 -19.88 -24.54 13.25
CA PRO A 88 -20.45 -24.19 11.96
C PRO A 88 -19.54 -23.20 11.22
N TRP A 89 -19.41 -23.34 9.89
CA TRP A 89 -18.50 -22.56 9.06
C TRP A 89 -18.70 -21.05 9.19
N TYR A 90 -19.94 -20.58 9.32
CA TYR A 90 -20.28 -19.15 9.48
C TYR A 90 -19.76 -18.57 10.80
N LYS A 91 -19.67 -19.37 11.88
CA LYS A 91 -19.06 -18.93 13.15
C LYS A 91 -17.53 -18.81 13.09
N ARG A 92 -16.91 -19.28 11.99
CA ARG A 92 -15.47 -19.14 11.74
C ARG A 92 -15.13 -17.91 10.91
N LEU A 93 -16.14 -17.16 10.43
CA LEU A 93 -15.96 -15.94 9.69
C LEU A 93 -15.53 -14.79 10.61
N SER A 94 -14.63 -13.94 10.13
CA SER A 94 -14.20 -12.72 10.80
C SER A 94 -15.03 -11.53 10.36
N LEU A 95 -14.87 -10.38 11.05
CA LEU A 95 -15.45 -9.11 10.60
C LEU A 95 -15.01 -8.78 9.16
N THR A 96 -13.73 -9.01 8.85
CA THR A 96 -13.18 -8.76 7.51
C THR A 96 -13.83 -9.64 6.44
N ASP A 97 -14.14 -10.90 6.75
CA ASP A 97 -14.85 -11.80 5.82
C ASP A 97 -16.27 -11.30 5.52
N TYR A 98 -17.01 -10.92 6.58
CA TYR A 98 -18.36 -10.36 6.40
C TYR A 98 -18.32 -9.05 5.61
N ALA A 99 -17.36 -8.19 5.89
CA ALA A 99 -17.19 -6.93 5.17
C ALA A 99 -16.85 -7.16 3.69
N PHE A 100 -15.99 -8.13 3.37
CA PHE A 100 -15.67 -8.51 2.00
C PHE A 100 -16.90 -9.07 1.26
N GLY A 101 -17.64 -9.96 1.92
CA GLY A 101 -18.91 -10.49 1.37
C GLY A 101 -19.92 -9.39 1.10
N ALA A 102 -20.12 -8.47 2.07
CA ALA A 102 -21.00 -7.32 1.91
C ALA A 102 -20.56 -6.41 0.76
N PHE A 103 -19.26 -6.15 0.64
CA PHE A 103 -18.71 -5.34 -0.45
C PHE A 103 -19.03 -5.94 -1.83
N ILE A 104 -18.83 -7.25 -2.00
CA ILE A 104 -19.15 -7.93 -3.27
C ILE A 104 -20.65 -7.89 -3.56
N ILE A 105 -21.51 -8.11 -2.55
CA ILE A 105 -22.97 -8.02 -2.70
C ILE A 105 -23.36 -6.61 -3.15
N VAL A 106 -22.85 -5.57 -2.49
CA VAL A 106 -23.14 -4.17 -2.85
C VAL A 106 -22.66 -3.85 -4.26
N CYS A 107 -21.44 -4.25 -4.63
CA CYS A 107 -20.93 -4.06 -5.98
C CYS A 107 -21.77 -4.80 -7.03
N THR A 108 -22.27 -6.01 -6.72
CA THR A 108 -23.16 -6.77 -7.62
C THR A 108 -24.50 -6.05 -7.81
N VAL A 109 -25.09 -5.56 -6.72
CA VAL A 109 -26.35 -4.79 -6.79
C VAL A 109 -26.11 -3.49 -7.58
N SER A 110 -25.04 -2.76 -7.27
CA SER A 110 -24.67 -1.53 -7.98
C SER A 110 -24.46 -1.77 -9.49
N THR A 111 -23.81 -2.86 -9.88
CA THR A 111 -23.60 -3.26 -11.28
C THR A 111 -24.93 -3.58 -11.98
N ALA A 112 -25.80 -4.37 -11.33
CA ALA A 112 -27.07 -4.78 -11.92
C ALA A 112 -28.01 -3.61 -12.22
N PHE A 113 -27.93 -2.54 -11.47
CA PHE A 113 -28.74 -1.34 -11.62
C PHE A 113 -27.97 -0.14 -12.17
N SER A 114 -26.75 -0.35 -12.68
CA SER A 114 -25.98 0.68 -13.39
C SER A 114 -26.67 1.07 -14.71
N GLN A 115 -26.41 2.28 -15.19
CA GLN A 115 -26.82 2.71 -16.53
C GLN A 115 -26.21 1.84 -17.63
N ASP A 116 -24.98 1.36 -17.41
CA ASP A 116 -24.30 0.39 -18.26
C ASP A 116 -23.79 -0.77 -17.40
N PRO A 117 -24.59 -1.84 -17.22
CA PRO A 117 -24.20 -3.00 -16.43
C PRO A 117 -22.99 -3.76 -16.98
N ALA A 118 -22.82 -3.77 -18.31
CA ALA A 118 -21.69 -4.45 -18.95
C ALA A 118 -20.37 -3.72 -18.65
N ASP A 119 -20.39 -2.39 -18.76
CA ASP A 119 -19.23 -1.58 -18.40
C ASP A 119 -18.92 -1.67 -16.90
N ALA A 120 -19.93 -1.55 -16.04
CA ALA A 120 -19.75 -1.72 -14.58
C ALA A 120 -19.22 -3.11 -14.21
N PHE A 121 -19.51 -4.15 -15.00
CA PHE A 121 -18.99 -5.50 -14.75
C PHE A 121 -17.53 -5.63 -15.18
N PHE A 122 -17.15 -5.17 -16.36
CA PHE A 122 -15.81 -5.33 -16.93
C PHE A 122 -14.88 -4.13 -16.65
N GLY A 123 -15.40 -2.93 -16.46
CA GLY A 123 -14.64 -1.69 -16.29
C GLY A 123 -13.97 -1.20 -17.57
N LEU A 124 -14.63 -1.34 -18.72
CA LEU A 124 -14.05 -1.10 -20.05
C LEU A 124 -13.79 0.38 -20.33
N SER A 125 -14.73 1.25 -19.97
CA SER A 125 -14.60 2.71 -20.11
C SER A 125 -13.81 3.38 -19.00
N GLY A 126 -13.65 2.68 -17.89
CA GLY A 126 -12.90 3.14 -16.71
C GLY A 126 -11.45 2.69 -16.70
N ARG A 127 -11.06 2.02 -15.61
CA ARG A 127 -9.68 1.56 -15.34
C ARG A 127 -9.57 0.06 -15.14
N ASN A 128 -10.49 -0.72 -15.67
CA ASN A 128 -10.63 -2.15 -15.43
C ASN A 128 -10.89 -2.50 -13.95
N ASN A 129 -11.54 -1.61 -13.20
CA ASN A 129 -11.93 -1.79 -11.80
C ASN A 129 -13.40 -2.21 -11.64
N GLY A 130 -13.98 -2.88 -12.64
CA GLY A 130 -15.33 -3.40 -12.61
C GLY A 130 -15.52 -4.56 -11.62
N LEU A 131 -16.77 -5.01 -11.49
CA LEU A 131 -17.17 -6.08 -10.57
C LEU A 131 -16.33 -7.36 -10.74
N LEU A 132 -15.97 -7.72 -11.98
CA LEU A 132 -15.16 -8.90 -12.27
C LEU A 132 -13.84 -8.89 -11.47
N LEU A 133 -13.10 -7.77 -11.49
CA LEU A 133 -11.86 -7.64 -10.75
C LEU A 133 -12.09 -7.75 -9.23
N MET A 134 -13.18 -7.17 -8.72
CA MET A 134 -13.53 -7.22 -7.30
C MET A 134 -13.85 -8.64 -6.84
N ILE A 135 -14.50 -9.44 -7.68
CA ILE A 135 -14.72 -10.87 -7.43
C ILE A 135 -13.38 -11.62 -7.31
N PHE A 136 -12.42 -11.35 -8.20
CA PHE A 136 -11.10 -11.97 -8.11
C PHE A 136 -10.31 -11.49 -6.88
N TYR A 137 -10.49 -10.26 -6.43
CA TYR A 137 -9.96 -9.80 -5.14
C TYR A 137 -10.52 -10.63 -3.97
N ALA A 138 -11.82 -10.89 -3.97
CA ALA A 138 -12.44 -11.74 -2.95
C ALA A 138 -11.90 -13.19 -3.00
N VAL A 139 -11.75 -13.77 -4.19
CA VAL A 139 -11.17 -15.12 -4.36
C VAL A 139 -9.77 -15.18 -3.76
N VAL A 140 -8.88 -14.26 -4.14
CA VAL A 140 -7.51 -14.19 -3.62
C VAL A 140 -7.49 -13.97 -2.10
N TYR A 141 -8.32 -13.05 -1.60
CA TYR A 141 -8.48 -12.80 -0.17
C TYR A 141 -8.85 -14.09 0.57
N PHE A 142 -9.88 -14.81 0.12
CA PHE A 142 -10.31 -16.03 0.78
C PHE A 142 -9.27 -17.17 0.70
N MET A 143 -8.51 -17.29 -0.39
CA MET A 143 -7.46 -18.30 -0.51
C MET A 143 -6.27 -17.99 0.42
N ILE A 144 -5.79 -16.76 0.43
CA ILE A 144 -4.66 -16.35 1.29
C ILE A 144 -5.03 -16.49 2.76
N THR A 145 -6.18 -15.97 3.18
CA THR A 145 -6.56 -15.94 4.60
C THR A 145 -6.71 -17.33 5.22
N ARG A 146 -6.96 -18.37 4.44
CA ARG A 146 -7.14 -19.76 4.92
C ARG A 146 -5.88 -20.61 4.80
N PHE A 147 -5.06 -20.37 3.77
CA PHE A 147 -3.98 -21.29 3.41
C PHE A 147 -2.58 -20.68 3.49
N PHE A 148 -2.45 -19.37 3.72
CA PHE A 148 -1.14 -18.74 3.88
C PHE A 148 -0.38 -19.33 5.07
N ARG A 149 0.92 -19.59 4.86
CA ARG A 149 1.93 -19.82 5.90
C ARG A 149 3.16 -19.01 5.57
N PHE A 150 3.66 -18.28 6.55
CA PHE A 150 4.80 -17.40 6.34
C PHE A 150 6.05 -18.15 5.86
N LYS A 151 6.67 -17.64 4.82
CA LYS A 151 7.96 -18.07 4.29
C LYS A 151 8.83 -16.85 4.02
N SER A 152 9.96 -16.74 4.69
CA SER A 152 10.84 -15.57 4.59
C SER A 152 11.37 -15.33 3.18
N TYR A 153 11.62 -16.39 2.39
CA TYR A 153 12.11 -16.26 1.02
C TYR A 153 11.17 -15.48 0.10
N VAL A 154 9.85 -15.54 0.32
CA VAL A 154 8.85 -14.79 -0.46
C VAL A 154 9.05 -13.28 -0.30
N PHE A 155 9.30 -12.84 0.95
CA PHE A 155 9.50 -11.43 1.25
C PHE A 155 10.91 -10.93 0.94
N VAL A 156 11.91 -11.82 0.99
CA VAL A 156 13.26 -11.53 0.45
C VAL A 156 13.19 -11.31 -1.06
N ALA A 157 12.45 -12.16 -1.78
CA ALA A 157 12.23 -12.01 -3.22
C ALA A 157 11.48 -10.70 -3.56
N LEU A 158 10.45 -10.33 -2.77
CA LEU A 158 9.79 -9.04 -2.88
C LEU A 158 10.81 -7.89 -2.76
N ALA A 159 11.66 -7.92 -1.73
CA ALA A 159 12.65 -6.87 -1.49
C ALA A 159 13.69 -6.78 -2.62
N VAL A 160 14.17 -7.92 -3.13
CA VAL A 160 15.13 -7.95 -4.26
C VAL A 160 14.49 -7.42 -5.53
N CYS A 161 13.27 -7.88 -5.86
CA CYS A 161 12.55 -7.41 -7.03
C CYS A 161 12.24 -5.91 -6.95
N SER A 162 11.85 -5.42 -5.76
CA SER A 162 11.57 -4.00 -5.58
C SER A 162 12.80 -3.13 -5.82
N VAL A 163 14.01 -3.58 -5.48
CA VAL A 163 15.26 -2.85 -5.79
C VAL A 163 15.41 -2.67 -7.30
N ALA A 164 15.11 -3.67 -8.12
CA ALA A 164 15.17 -3.55 -9.58
C ALA A 164 14.16 -2.51 -10.09
N ILE A 165 12.93 -2.52 -9.57
CA ILE A 165 11.88 -1.56 -9.95
C ILE A 165 12.25 -0.14 -9.52
N TYR A 166 12.78 0.02 -8.31
CA TYR A 166 13.25 1.30 -7.78
C TYR A 166 14.44 1.85 -8.58
N LEU A 167 15.37 0.97 -8.95
CA LEU A 167 16.50 1.36 -9.80
C LEU A 167 16.04 1.85 -11.18
N LEU A 168 15.09 1.15 -11.81
CA LEU A 168 14.48 1.61 -13.07
C LEU A 168 13.83 2.98 -12.93
N ASP A 169 13.11 3.24 -11.83
CA ASP A 169 12.52 4.55 -11.55
C ASP A 169 13.58 5.64 -11.43
N ILE A 170 14.63 5.39 -10.64
CA ILE A 170 15.75 6.32 -10.47
C ILE A 170 16.41 6.61 -11.81
N LEU A 171 16.72 5.60 -12.62
CA LEU A 171 17.32 5.76 -13.93
C LEU A 171 16.43 6.55 -14.89
N ASN A 172 15.12 6.25 -14.91
CA ASN A 172 14.15 6.96 -15.74
C ASN A 172 14.00 8.44 -15.36
N CYS A 173 14.21 8.80 -14.08
CA CYS A 173 14.26 10.21 -13.67
C CYS A 173 15.39 10.97 -14.36
N PHE A 174 16.49 10.32 -14.70
CA PHE A 174 17.63 10.88 -15.42
C PHE A 174 17.63 10.56 -16.92
N TYR A 175 16.47 10.23 -17.49
CA TYR A 175 16.30 9.86 -18.91
C TYR A 175 17.14 8.65 -19.35
N ILE A 176 17.63 7.85 -18.42
CA ILE A 176 18.28 6.57 -18.70
C ILE A 176 17.19 5.51 -18.81
N ASP A 177 17.01 4.94 -19.99
CA ASP A 177 15.96 3.97 -20.32
C ASP A 177 16.53 2.62 -20.77
N PRO A 178 16.94 1.77 -19.81
CA PRO A 178 17.57 0.48 -20.17
C PRO A 178 16.61 -0.51 -20.83
N LEU A 179 15.30 -0.31 -20.70
CA LEU A 179 14.28 -1.18 -21.30
C LEU A 179 13.72 -0.65 -22.62
N GLY A 180 14.13 0.54 -23.04
CA GLY A 180 13.66 1.17 -24.27
C GLY A 180 12.20 1.61 -24.25
N MET A 181 11.64 1.83 -23.05
CA MET A 181 10.22 2.20 -22.85
C MET A 181 9.89 3.58 -23.44
N PHE A 182 10.84 4.51 -23.42
CA PHE A 182 10.63 5.87 -23.94
C PHE A 182 10.47 5.91 -25.47
N LYS A 183 10.99 4.90 -26.19
CA LYS A 183 10.88 4.83 -27.65
C LYS A 183 9.43 4.78 -28.15
N SER A 184 8.52 4.28 -27.34
CA SER A 184 7.09 4.20 -27.66
C SER A 184 6.31 5.48 -27.31
N LEU A 185 6.95 6.46 -26.65
CA LEU A 185 6.30 7.67 -26.17
C LEU A 185 6.64 8.85 -27.08
N THR A 186 5.62 9.53 -27.59
CA THR A 186 5.76 10.70 -28.48
C THR A 186 5.49 12.02 -27.77
N ASP A 187 4.79 11.96 -26.62
CA ASP A 187 4.37 13.13 -25.85
C ASP A 187 5.33 13.38 -24.68
N GLU A 188 5.91 14.58 -24.60
CA GLU A 188 6.85 15.00 -23.55
C GLU A 188 6.24 14.92 -22.15
N GLN A 189 4.94 15.23 -21.99
CA GLN A 189 4.26 15.17 -20.71
C GLN A 189 4.13 13.72 -20.24
N THR A 190 3.86 12.79 -21.14
CA THR A 190 3.82 11.36 -20.84
C THR A 190 5.21 10.85 -20.46
N ILE A 191 6.26 11.26 -21.20
CA ILE A 191 7.66 10.91 -20.86
C ILE A 191 8.03 11.42 -19.46
N ALA A 192 7.66 12.67 -19.14
CA ALA A 192 7.93 13.28 -17.84
C ALA A 192 7.24 12.54 -16.69
N ASN A 193 6.05 11.95 -16.91
CA ASN A 193 5.28 11.22 -15.92
C ASN A 193 5.53 9.70 -15.91
N PHE A 194 6.18 9.16 -16.95
CA PHE A 194 6.49 7.74 -17.05
C PHE A 194 7.60 7.34 -16.08
N THR A 195 7.47 6.16 -15.49
CA THR A 195 8.50 5.60 -14.64
C THR A 195 8.42 4.08 -14.51
N SER A 196 9.56 3.42 -14.59
CA SER A 196 9.71 1.98 -14.33
C SER A 196 8.73 1.11 -15.16
N THR A 197 8.56 -0.13 -14.80
CA THR A 197 7.52 -1.04 -15.32
C THR A 197 6.15 -0.83 -14.66
N ILE A 198 6.04 0.18 -13.81
CA ILE A 198 4.78 0.63 -13.18
C ILE A 198 4.08 1.68 -14.05
N GLY A 199 4.82 2.43 -14.85
CA GLY A 199 4.34 3.28 -15.93
C GLY A 199 3.98 4.72 -15.56
N ASN A 200 3.74 5.07 -14.30
CA ASN A 200 3.33 6.41 -13.91
C ASN A 200 3.79 6.75 -12.49
N LYS A 201 4.20 8.02 -12.25
CA LYS A 201 4.68 8.54 -10.97
C LYS A 201 3.73 8.26 -9.80
N ASN A 202 2.42 8.51 -9.97
CA ASN A 202 1.44 8.30 -8.90
C ASN A 202 1.28 6.81 -8.55
N LEU A 203 1.37 5.94 -9.55
CA LEU A 203 1.30 4.49 -9.36
C LEU A 203 2.58 3.93 -8.75
N MET A 204 3.73 4.47 -9.17
CA MET A 204 5.01 4.15 -8.54
C MET A 204 4.99 4.51 -7.06
N SER A 205 4.47 5.67 -6.73
CA SER A 205 4.23 6.09 -5.34
C SER A 205 3.32 5.11 -4.58
N SER A 206 2.23 4.61 -5.21
CA SER A 206 1.37 3.57 -4.62
C SER A 206 2.14 2.27 -4.37
N PHE A 207 2.96 1.82 -5.33
CA PHE A 207 3.80 0.65 -5.19
C PHE A 207 4.81 0.82 -4.04
N ILE A 208 5.45 1.97 -3.95
CA ILE A 208 6.37 2.32 -2.85
C ILE A 208 5.63 2.30 -1.50
N CYS A 209 4.42 2.86 -1.42
CA CYS A 209 3.60 2.86 -0.20
C CYS A 209 3.16 1.44 0.24
N ILE A 210 3.14 0.47 -0.67
CA ILE A 210 2.89 -0.93 -0.34
C ILE A 210 4.18 -1.62 0.15
N VAL A 211 5.28 -1.48 -0.57
CA VAL A 211 6.46 -2.32 -0.38
C VAL A 211 7.46 -1.74 0.62
N LEU A 212 7.73 -0.43 0.56
CA LEU A 212 8.71 0.22 1.43
C LEU A 212 8.40 0.07 2.93
N PRO A 213 7.14 0.25 3.42
CA PRO A 213 6.81 -0.03 4.81
C PRO A 213 7.08 -1.46 5.25
N VAL A 214 6.86 -2.43 4.35
CA VAL A 214 7.14 -3.86 4.61
C VAL A 214 8.64 -4.07 4.82
N THR A 215 9.46 -3.53 3.93
CA THR A 215 10.93 -3.71 4.03
C THR A 215 11.51 -2.98 5.23
N ILE A 216 11.02 -1.79 5.59
CA ILE A 216 11.41 -1.10 6.83
C ILE A 216 11.03 -1.95 8.05
N ALA A 217 9.80 -2.44 8.14
CA ALA A 217 9.36 -3.22 9.28
C ALA A 217 10.11 -4.56 9.40
N LEU A 218 10.38 -5.23 8.27
CA LEU A 218 11.16 -6.47 8.24
C LEU A 218 12.64 -6.24 8.54
N SER A 219 13.23 -5.10 8.18
CA SER A 219 14.61 -4.76 8.56
C SER A 219 14.76 -4.61 10.08
N VAL A 220 13.68 -4.25 10.78
CA VAL A 220 13.65 -4.13 12.24
C VAL A 220 13.36 -5.47 12.90
N THR A 221 12.41 -6.25 12.37
CA THR A 221 11.86 -7.44 13.05
C THR A 221 12.53 -8.75 12.67
N SER A 222 13.25 -8.82 11.54
CA SER A 222 13.92 -10.04 11.09
C SER A 222 15.09 -10.42 11.99
N GLU A 223 15.16 -11.67 12.40
CA GLU A 223 16.27 -12.23 13.17
C GLU A 223 17.46 -12.61 12.27
N ASN A 224 17.21 -13.02 11.03
CA ASN A 224 18.24 -13.37 10.07
C ASN A 224 18.98 -12.11 9.58
N ARG A 225 20.31 -12.06 9.83
CA ARG A 225 21.15 -10.90 9.49
C ARG A 225 21.20 -10.63 7.97
N SER A 226 21.33 -11.69 7.17
CA SER A 226 21.38 -11.56 5.69
C SER A 226 20.08 -11.02 5.14
N HIS A 227 18.93 -11.55 5.57
CA HIS A 227 17.61 -11.03 5.17
C HIS A 227 17.44 -9.57 5.58
N ARG A 228 17.86 -9.22 6.79
CA ARG A 228 17.79 -7.84 7.30
C ARG A 228 18.60 -6.87 6.44
N SER A 229 19.80 -7.27 6.01
CA SER A 229 20.61 -6.45 5.08
C SER A 229 19.90 -6.21 3.75
N VAL A 230 19.26 -7.24 3.17
CA VAL A 230 18.46 -7.09 1.95
C VAL A 230 17.31 -6.10 2.17
N TYR A 231 16.62 -6.16 3.30
CA TYR A 231 15.54 -5.22 3.63
C TYR A 231 16.04 -3.78 3.82
N TYR A 232 17.20 -3.56 4.43
CA TYR A 232 17.83 -2.24 4.51
C TYR A 232 18.17 -1.68 3.13
N ILE A 233 18.75 -2.49 2.24
CA ILE A 233 19.08 -2.11 0.87
C ILE A 233 17.81 -1.74 0.12
N SER A 234 16.77 -2.58 0.16
CA SER A 234 15.48 -2.29 -0.47
C SER A 234 14.85 -1.01 0.08
N SER A 235 14.95 -0.75 1.39
CA SER A 235 14.44 0.48 1.99
C SER A 235 15.21 1.73 1.54
N ALA A 236 16.52 1.62 1.35
CA ALA A 236 17.35 2.71 0.83
C ALA A 236 16.96 3.08 -0.62
N PHE A 237 16.87 2.07 -1.50
CA PHE A 237 16.43 2.29 -2.89
C PHE A 237 14.98 2.75 -2.97
N GLY A 238 14.07 2.22 -2.12
CA GLY A 238 12.68 2.66 -2.05
C GLY A 238 12.52 4.11 -1.62
N TYR A 239 13.39 4.59 -0.72
CA TYR A 239 13.42 6.01 -0.35
C TYR A 239 13.92 6.89 -1.50
N MET A 240 14.98 6.49 -2.20
CA MET A 240 15.44 7.21 -3.40
C MET A 240 14.36 7.23 -4.49
N ALA A 241 13.71 6.10 -4.74
CA ALA A 241 12.62 5.98 -5.70
C ALA A 241 11.41 6.86 -5.33
N LEU A 242 11.12 7.05 -4.05
CA LEU A 242 10.09 7.98 -3.62
C LEU A 242 10.42 9.43 -4.00
N MET A 243 11.70 9.81 -3.91
CA MET A 243 12.15 11.15 -4.30
C MET A 243 12.06 11.35 -5.83
N THR A 244 12.43 10.33 -6.62
CA THR A 244 12.41 10.39 -8.09
C THR A 244 11.02 10.19 -8.70
N ALA A 245 10.14 9.42 -8.05
CA ALA A 245 8.74 9.33 -8.44
C ALA A 245 7.99 10.66 -8.28
N ASP A 246 8.46 11.55 -7.42
CA ASP A 246 7.97 12.92 -7.27
C ASP A 246 6.44 13.05 -7.17
N SER A 247 5.82 12.20 -6.34
CA SER A 247 4.37 12.19 -6.12
C SER A 247 4.02 12.40 -4.65
N TYR A 248 3.30 13.47 -4.35
CA TYR A 248 2.92 13.85 -2.99
C TYR A 248 2.08 12.81 -2.25
N SER A 249 1.42 11.90 -2.99
CA SER A 249 0.68 10.78 -2.37
C SER A 249 1.59 9.85 -1.57
N GLY A 250 2.84 9.67 -2.01
CA GLY A 250 3.83 8.84 -1.33
C GLY A 250 4.27 9.41 0.01
N ILE A 251 4.40 10.74 0.09
CA ILE A 251 4.75 11.41 1.36
C ILE A 251 3.64 11.20 2.39
N LEU A 252 2.38 11.33 1.97
CA LEU A 252 1.24 11.13 2.87
C LEU A 252 1.24 9.70 3.43
N GLY A 253 1.40 8.71 2.55
CA GLY A 253 1.46 7.29 2.96
C GLY A 253 2.66 6.97 3.84
N LEU A 254 3.86 7.42 3.44
CA LEU A 254 5.08 7.15 4.19
C LEU A 254 5.10 7.91 5.53
N GLY A 255 4.67 9.18 5.56
CA GLY A 255 4.60 9.98 6.78
C GLY A 255 3.69 9.34 7.83
N ALA A 256 2.50 8.89 7.42
CA ALA A 256 1.57 8.19 8.31
C ALA A 256 2.20 6.91 8.90
N VAL A 257 2.85 6.10 8.08
CA VAL A 257 3.41 4.83 8.53
C VAL A 257 4.69 4.99 9.35
N PHE A 258 5.52 5.99 9.04
CA PHE A 258 6.75 6.26 9.83
C PHE A 258 6.42 6.59 11.28
N ALA A 259 5.43 7.46 11.51
CA ALA A 259 4.98 7.78 12.85
C ALA A 259 4.47 6.54 13.59
N LEU A 260 3.66 5.71 12.93
CA LEU A 260 3.13 4.48 13.53
C LEU A 260 4.22 3.44 13.82
N LEU A 261 5.20 3.27 12.92
CA LEU A 261 6.33 2.37 13.14
C LEU A 261 7.22 2.87 14.29
N LEU A 262 7.46 4.19 14.39
CA LEU A 262 8.19 4.79 15.50
C LEU A 262 7.48 4.51 16.84
N ILE A 263 6.16 4.74 16.91
CA ILE A 263 5.35 4.46 18.09
C ILE A 263 5.45 2.97 18.46
N TRP A 264 5.30 2.08 17.49
CA TRP A 264 5.32 0.64 17.72
C TRP A 264 6.69 0.14 18.19
N PHE A 265 7.77 0.56 17.50
CA PHE A 265 9.13 0.10 17.83
C PHE A 265 9.71 0.78 19.06
N SER A 266 9.14 1.90 19.51
CA SER A 266 9.58 2.59 20.72
C SER A 266 9.45 1.77 22.00
N ARG A 267 8.69 0.66 21.99
CA ARG A 267 8.54 -0.23 23.15
C ARG A 267 9.80 -1.02 23.50
N ARG A 268 10.69 -1.29 22.55
CA ARG A 268 11.91 -2.09 22.77
C ARG A 268 13.13 -1.39 22.21
N ILE A 269 14.18 -1.24 23.04
CA ILE A 269 15.40 -0.54 22.66
C ILE A 269 16.04 -1.18 21.42
N SER A 270 16.08 -2.51 21.33
CA SER A 270 16.67 -3.22 20.19
C SER A 270 15.93 -2.94 18.87
N ARG A 271 14.60 -2.86 18.90
CA ARG A 271 13.78 -2.52 17.72
C ARG A 271 13.90 -1.05 17.35
N LEU A 272 13.86 -0.16 18.34
CA LEU A 272 14.02 1.28 18.14
C LEU A 272 15.39 1.59 17.51
N LYS A 273 16.45 0.95 17.99
CA LYS A 273 17.80 1.03 17.41
C LYS A 273 17.79 0.65 15.92
N ARG A 274 17.24 -0.52 15.58
CA ARG A 274 17.18 -1.00 14.19
C ARG A 274 16.34 -0.07 13.31
N PHE A 275 15.28 0.52 13.84
CA PHE A 275 14.47 1.51 13.14
C PHE A 275 15.27 2.77 12.82
N PHE A 276 16.00 3.34 13.77
CA PHE A 276 16.86 4.51 13.52
C PHE A 276 18.02 4.19 12.57
N ILE A 277 18.55 2.97 12.56
CA ILE A 277 19.50 2.51 11.52
C ILE A 277 18.83 2.59 10.14
N ALA A 278 17.60 2.06 9.99
CA ALA A 278 16.86 2.13 8.72
C ALA A 278 16.67 3.59 8.26
N VAL A 279 16.22 4.46 9.16
CA VAL A 279 16.00 5.89 8.87
C VAL A 279 17.31 6.56 8.44
N THR A 280 18.41 6.31 9.16
CA THR A 280 19.73 6.88 8.81
C THR A 280 20.20 6.42 7.44
N ILE A 281 20.06 5.12 7.11
CA ILE A 281 20.41 4.56 5.80
C ILE A 281 19.55 5.22 4.70
N MET A 282 18.26 5.40 4.92
CA MET A 282 17.36 6.03 3.97
C MET A 282 17.73 7.50 3.72
N LEU A 283 17.96 8.29 4.76
CA LEU A 283 18.39 9.68 4.62
C LEU A 283 19.73 9.81 3.89
N LEU A 284 20.69 8.93 4.21
CA LEU A 284 21.98 8.87 3.50
C LEU A 284 21.79 8.50 2.03
N SER A 285 20.89 7.58 1.70
CA SER A 285 20.60 7.22 0.31
C SER A 285 20.02 8.42 -0.48
N GLY A 286 19.22 9.27 0.16
CA GLY A 286 18.77 10.54 -0.45
C GLY A 286 19.94 11.48 -0.78
N LYS A 287 21.00 11.49 0.05
CA LYS A 287 22.22 12.26 -0.26
C LYS A 287 23.07 11.62 -1.36
N LEU A 288 23.04 10.30 -1.52
CA LEU A 288 23.65 9.64 -2.69
C LEU A 288 22.90 10.01 -3.97
N LEU A 289 21.58 10.15 -3.93
CA LEU A 289 20.80 10.65 -5.06
C LEU A 289 21.22 12.07 -5.46
N ARG A 290 21.50 12.96 -4.49
CA ARG A 290 22.09 14.29 -4.75
C ARG A 290 23.41 14.19 -5.51
N LEU A 291 24.32 13.33 -5.07
CA LEU A 291 25.61 13.14 -5.75
C LEU A 291 25.41 12.60 -7.17
N PHE A 292 24.51 11.67 -7.37
CA PHE A 292 24.18 11.16 -8.69
C PHE A 292 23.59 12.24 -9.61
N SER A 293 22.70 13.08 -9.08
CA SER A 293 22.15 14.24 -9.78
C SER A 293 23.23 15.25 -10.21
N LEU A 294 24.22 15.54 -9.35
CA LEU A 294 25.35 16.39 -9.70
C LEU A 294 26.21 15.80 -10.83
N PHE A 295 26.38 14.47 -10.84
CA PHE A 295 27.12 13.78 -11.89
C PHE A 295 26.38 13.78 -13.23
N MET A 296 25.05 13.69 -13.21
CA MET A 296 24.20 13.69 -14.42
C MET A 296 23.96 15.08 -15.01
N GLY A 297 24.25 16.14 -14.26
CA GLY A 297 24.03 17.53 -14.67
C GLY A 297 22.55 17.82 -14.95
N ASP A 298 22.27 18.56 -16.03
CA ASP A 298 20.90 18.98 -16.39
C ASP A 298 20.02 17.87 -16.96
N LYS A 299 20.53 16.64 -17.09
CA LYS A 299 19.80 15.48 -17.60
C LYS A 299 18.90 14.89 -16.52
N SER A 300 17.86 15.60 -16.14
CA SER A 300 16.90 15.13 -15.15
C SER A 300 15.49 15.63 -15.48
N LYS A 301 14.48 14.81 -15.20
CA LYS A 301 13.06 15.25 -15.25
C LYS A 301 12.74 16.33 -14.21
N GLY A 302 13.68 16.62 -13.31
CA GLY A 302 13.46 17.47 -12.15
C GLY A 302 12.64 16.78 -11.07
N ILE A 303 12.69 17.36 -9.89
CA ILE A 303 11.86 16.97 -8.73
C ILE A 303 11.21 18.23 -8.17
N SER A 304 10.01 18.08 -7.61
CA SER A 304 9.27 19.21 -7.05
C SER A 304 10.01 19.85 -5.86
N GLU A 305 9.61 21.07 -5.54
CA GLU A 305 10.24 21.89 -4.51
C GLU A 305 10.31 21.18 -3.14
N PHE A 306 9.24 20.46 -2.77
CA PHE A 306 9.20 19.70 -1.53
C PHE A 306 10.24 18.56 -1.50
N TYR A 307 10.31 17.75 -2.55
CA TYR A 307 11.29 16.66 -2.63
C TYR A 307 12.73 17.20 -2.77
N SER A 308 12.88 18.35 -3.44
CA SER A 308 14.13 19.07 -3.52
C SER A 308 14.68 19.43 -2.13
N LEU A 309 13.82 19.85 -1.19
CA LEU A 309 14.23 20.09 0.19
C LEU A 309 14.80 18.82 0.85
N LEU A 310 14.21 17.65 0.60
CA LEU A 310 14.66 16.38 1.18
C LEU A 310 15.98 15.89 0.58
N VAL A 311 16.26 16.18 -0.69
CA VAL A 311 17.46 15.72 -1.41
C VAL A 311 18.60 16.74 -1.29
N TYR A 312 18.33 18.02 -1.56
CA TYR A 312 19.38 19.03 -1.75
C TYR A 312 19.66 19.86 -0.50
N SER A 313 18.68 20.06 0.41
CA SER A 313 18.87 20.90 1.60
C SER A 313 19.94 20.35 2.54
N ASP A 314 20.81 21.23 3.02
CA ASP A 314 21.86 20.86 3.99
C ASP A 314 21.30 20.61 5.40
N ILE A 315 20.07 21.05 5.71
CA ILE A 315 19.36 20.71 6.95
C ILE A 315 19.24 19.20 7.14
N VAL A 316 19.12 18.44 6.06
CA VAL A 316 19.04 16.98 6.11
C VAL A 316 20.30 16.35 6.72
N TRP A 317 21.48 16.95 6.55
CA TRP A 317 22.70 16.52 7.22
C TRP A 317 22.61 16.63 8.74
N ALA A 318 21.98 17.70 9.24
CA ALA A 318 21.73 17.84 10.68
C ALA A 318 20.76 16.75 11.18
N VAL A 319 19.71 16.44 10.41
CA VAL A 319 18.78 15.34 10.73
C VAL A 319 19.50 13.98 10.74
N ILE A 320 20.38 13.73 9.77
CA ILE A 320 21.22 12.51 9.72
C ILE A 320 22.11 12.43 10.96
N ALA A 321 22.77 13.52 11.36
CA ALA A 321 23.61 13.58 12.54
C ALA A 321 22.82 13.28 13.81
N VAL A 322 21.63 13.87 13.97
CA VAL A 322 20.72 13.58 15.09
C VAL A 322 20.31 12.08 15.11
N CYS A 323 19.92 11.52 13.98
CA CYS A 323 19.57 10.12 13.87
C CYS A 323 20.76 9.20 14.19
N ALA A 324 21.98 9.56 13.76
CA ALA A 324 23.20 8.83 14.07
C ALA A 324 23.54 8.87 15.57
N VAL A 325 23.41 10.03 16.22
CA VAL A 325 23.59 10.19 17.67
C VAL A 325 22.56 9.35 18.44
N ILE A 326 21.27 9.42 18.07
CA ILE A 326 20.23 8.60 18.68
C ILE A 326 20.56 7.10 18.50
N THR A 327 21.00 6.71 17.30
CA THR A 327 21.41 5.31 17.02
C THR A 327 22.57 4.88 17.93
N ALA A 328 23.58 5.72 18.12
CA ALA A 328 24.72 5.44 19.00
C ALA A 328 24.29 5.32 20.47
N ILE A 329 23.43 6.22 20.95
CA ILE A 329 22.86 6.15 22.31
C ILE A 329 22.07 4.84 22.50
N LEU A 330 21.21 4.49 21.52
CA LEU A 330 20.42 3.26 21.57
C LEU A 330 21.30 2.01 21.45
N PHE A 331 22.41 2.08 20.72
CA PHE A 331 23.38 0.99 20.63
C PHE A 331 24.04 0.74 22.01
N PHE A 332 24.47 1.79 22.68
CA PHE A 332 25.06 1.71 24.00
C PHE A 332 24.04 1.24 25.06
N ALA A 333 22.81 1.73 24.99
CA ALA A 333 21.72 1.32 25.87
C ALA A 333 21.35 -0.16 25.70
N ASP A 334 21.28 -0.65 24.45
CA ASP A 334 21.00 -2.06 24.14
C ASP A 334 22.16 -2.98 24.54
N TYR A 335 23.41 -2.49 24.47
CA TYR A 335 24.59 -3.22 24.96
C TYR A 335 24.55 -3.40 26.49
N LYS A 336 24.21 -2.34 27.24
CA LYS A 336 24.12 -2.42 28.72
C LYS A 336 22.88 -3.15 29.22
N MET A 337 21.77 -3.03 28.52
CA MET A 337 20.47 -3.59 28.92
C MET A 337 19.81 -4.25 27.70
N PRO A 338 20.25 -5.46 27.32
CA PRO A 338 19.75 -6.11 26.11
C PRO A 338 18.23 -6.26 26.09
N ASP A 339 17.61 -5.83 24.98
CA ASP A 339 16.16 -5.91 24.68
C ASP A 339 15.25 -5.33 25.78
N LYS A 340 15.74 -4.33 26.53
CA LYS A 340 14.94 -3.64 27.55
C LYS A 340 13.67 -3.04 26.94
N THR A 341 12.55 -3.27 27.65
CA THR A 341 11.27 -2.61 27.31
C THR A 341 11.22 -1.22 27.94
N LEU A 342 10.86 -0.22 27.13
CA LEU A 342 10.62 1.15 27.61
C LEU A 342 9.23 1.28 28.23
N PRO A 343 9.03 2.24 29.15
CA PRO A 343 7.73 2.52 29.76
C PRO A 343 6.65 2.78 28.71
N LEU A 344 5.41 2.40 29.02
CA LEU A 344 4.25 2.63 28.13
C LEU A 344 4.03 4.12 27.83
N ALA A 345 4.48 4.99 28.74
CA ALA A 345 4.42 6.44 28.53
C ALA A 345 5.12 6.90 27.23
N VAL A 346 6.20 6.23 26.79
CA VAL A 346 6.94 6.62 25.58
C VAL A 346 6.09 6.49 24.32
N PRO A 347 5.54 5.32 23.94
CA PRO A 347 4.68 5.23 22.76
C PRO A 347 3.38 6.03 22.90
N VAL A 348 2.83 6.19 24.11
CA VAL A 348 1.65 7.03 24.33
C VAL A 348 1.97 8.49 24.04
N LEU A 349 3.08 9.03 24.55
CA LEU A 349 3.51 10.41 24.27
C LEU A 349 3.74 10.63 22.78
N LEU A 350 4.43 9.70 22.09
CA LEU A 350 4.63 9.78 20.64
C LEU A 350 3.29 9.75 19.89
N GLY A 351 2.34 8.93 20.33
CA GLY A 351 0.99 8.87 19.77
C GLY A 351 0.22 10.18 19.95
N VAL A 352 0.31 10.80 21.12
CA VAL A 352 -0.31 12.11 21.39
C VAL A 352 0.32 13.20 20.50
N ILE A 353 1.65 13.24 20.41
CA ILE A 353 2.35 14.19 19.53
C ILE A 353 1.89 14.00 18.08
N PHE A 354 1.85 12.76 17.59
CA PHE A 354 1.38 12.47 16.24
C PHE A 354 -0.06 12.93 16.01
N ALA A 355 -0.96 12.64 16.95
CA ALA A 355 -2.36 13.08 16.87
C ALA A 355 -2.48 14.61 16.84
N LEU A 356 -1.69 15.31 17.65
CA LEU A 356 -1.65 16.78 17.65
C LEU A 356 -1.10 17.35 16.34
N CYS A 357 -0.07 16.71 15.75
CA CYS A 357 0.44 17.10 14.43
C CYS A 357 -0.63 16.94 13.34
N VAL A 358 -1.35 15.82 13.32
CA VAL A 358 -2.44 15.58 12.36
C VAL A 358 -3.57 16.61 12.56
N ALA A 359 -3.99 16.86 13.80
CA ALA A 359 -5.00 17.87 14.12
C ALA A 359 -4.55 19.27 13.68
N GLY A 360 -3.26 19.61 13.89
CA GLY A 360 -2.68 20.87 13.47
C GLY A 360 -2.69 21.04 11.94
N ILE A 361 -2.38 19.98 11.18
CA ILE A 361 -2.44 20.01 9.70
C ILE A 361 -3.90 20.22 9.24
N ILE A 362 -4.86 19.47 9.81
CA ILE A 362 -6.28 19.61 9.46
C ILE A 362 -6.76 21.04 9.78
N PHE A 363 -6.39 21.57 10.95
CA PHE A 363 -6.71 22.94 11.32
C PHE A 363 -6.09 23.96 10.36
N ALA A 364 -4.83 23.78 9.98
CA ALA A 364 -4.16 24.68 9.02
C ALA A 364 -4.85 24.66 7.64
N VAL A 365 -5.24 23.48 7.14
CA VAL A 365 -6.02 23.38 5.89
C VAL A 365 -7.35 24.12 6.03
N TYR A 366 -8.07 23.93 7.11
CA TYR A 366 -9.33 24.66 7.37
C TYR A 366 -9.08 26.17 7.46
N TYR A 367 -8.09 26.60 8.24
CA TYR A 367 -7.78 28.02 8.46
C TYR A 367 -7.47 28.75 7.14
N PHE A 368 -6.55 28.19 6.33
CA PHE A 368 -6.15 28.82 5.06
C PHE A 368 -7.14 28.63 3.91
N SER A 369 -8.10 27.73 4.06
CA SER A 369 -9.16 27.55 3.05
C SER A 369 -10.40 28.38 3.33
N VAL A 370 -10.71 28.68 4.61
CA VAL A 370 -11.97 29.31 5.01
C VAL A 370 -11.76 30.67 5.68
N ILE A 371 -10.78 30.78 6.58
CA ILE A 371 -10.58 31.98 7.41
C ILE A 371 -9.62 32.94 6.70
N ASP A 372 -8.42 32.50 6.38
CA ASP A 372 -7.39 33.34 5.75
C ASP A 372 -7.11 32.87 4.31
N THR A 373 -7.93 33.32 3.39
CA THR A 373 -7.81 32.97 1.97
C THR A 373 -6.81 33.83 1.20
N LYS A 374 -6.22 34.86 1.82
CA LYS A 374 -5.41 35.90 1.15
C LYS A 374 -3.91 35.75 1.39
N THR A 375 -3.47 35.20 2.51
CA THR A 375 -2.04 35.04 2.83
C THR A 375 -1.31 34.30 1.71
N ASN A 376 -0.15 34.81 1.32
CA ASN A 376 0.72 34.14 0.35
C ASN A 376 1.46 32.97 1.02
N LEU A 377 1.10 31.75 0.66
CA LEU A 377 1.66 30.52 1.21
C LEU A 377 2.82 29.94 0.38
N GLY A 378 3.21 30.61 -0.71
CA GLY A 378 4.20 30.05 -1.63
C GLY A 378 3.78 28.65 -2.13
N PHE A 379 4.73 27.70 -2.17
CA PHE A 379 4.47 26.32 -2.57
C PHE A 379 3.51 25.58 -1.64
N MET A 380 3.41 25.98 -0.36
CA MET A 380 2.48 25.38 0.61
C MET A 380 1.01 25.63 0.25
N LYS A 381 0.71 26.58 -0.65
CA LYS A 381 -0.66 26.85 -1.13
C LYS A 381 -1.33 25.57 -1.67
N SER A 382 -0.58 24.76 -2.42
CA SER A 382 -1.07 23.51 -3.02
C SER A 382 -1.47 22.45 -1.98
N PHE A 383 -1.03 22.59 -0.75
CA PHE A 383 -1.33 21.65 0.34
C PHE A 383 -2.36 22.21 1.32
N LEU A 384 -2.24 23.49 1.68
CA LEU A 384 -2.98 24.08 2.80
C LEU A 384 -4.24 24.82 2.36
N ARG A 385 -4.38 25.25 1.10
CA ARG A 385 -5.56 25.97 0.63
C ARG A 385 -6.41 25.10 -0.28
N PHE A 386 -7.47 24.48 0.29
CA PHE A 386 -8.39 23.64 -0.47
C PHE A 386 -9.33 24.51 -1.33
N ASN A 387 -9.26 24.34 -2.64
CA ASN A 387 -10.11 24.96 -3.65
C ASN A 387 -10.08 24.12 -4.93
N ASP A 388 -10.73 24.57 -6.02
CA ASP A 388 -10.79 23.84 -7.29
C ASP A 388 -9.39 23.46 -7.86
N SER A 389 -8.38 24.30 -7.69
CA SER A 389 -7.02 24.01 -8.18
C SER A 389 -6.18 23.16 -7.23
N TRP A 390 -6.69 22.78 -6.05
CA TRP A 390 -5.96 22.01 -5.06
C TRP A 390 -5.51 20.65 -5.62
N GLY A 391 -4.26 20.28 -5.34
CA GLY A 391 -3.74 18.95 -5.64
C GLY A 391 -3.77 18.59 -7.14
N THR A 392 -3.38 19.53 -8.03
CA THR A 392 -3.52 19.36 -9.49
C THR A 392 -4.96 19.02 -9.91
N HIS A 393 -5.90 19.94 -9.58
CA HIS A 393 -7.34 19.93 -9.91
C HIS A 393 -8.18 18.84 -9.19
N ARG A 394 -7.60 18.09 -8.25
CA ARG A 394 -8.38 17.14 -7.43
C ARG A 394 -9.48 17.84 -6.64
N GLY A 395 -9.23 19.08 -6.16
CA GLY A 395 -10.24 19.87 -5.49
C GLY A 395 -11.49 20.08 -6.35
N TYR A 396 -11.33 20.39 -7.66
CA TYR A 396 -12.43 20.48 -8.60
C TYR A 396 -13.23 19.17 -8.67
N MET A 397 -12.54 18.05 -8.87
CA MET A 397 -13.19 16.74 -8.99
C MET A 397 -13.92 16.35 -7.70
N TRP A 398 -13.34 16.62 -6.52
CA TRP A 398 -13.93 16.26 -5.23
C TRP A 398 -15.18 17.08 -4.93
N ILE A 399 -15.14 18.41 -5.14
CA ILE A 399 -16.28 19.29 -4.91
C ILE A 399 -17.46 18.87 -5.79
N ARG A 400 -17.23 18.62 -7.10
CA ARG A 400 -18.28 18.17 -8.05
C ARG A 400 -18.77 16.76 -7.74
N SER A 401 -17.91 15.87 -7.29
CA SER A 401 -18.32 14.54 -6.81
C SER A 401 -19.33 14.63 -5.65
N PHE A 402 -19.14 15.56 -4.72
CA PHE A 402 -20.11 15.76 -3.64
C PHE A 402 -21.42 16.41 -4.14
N TRP A 403 -21.38 17.25 -5.15
CA TRP A 403 -22.62 17.77 -5.78
C TRP A 403 -23.37 16.63 -6.47
N ILE A 404 -22.70 15.82 -7.28
CA ILE A 404 -23.27 14.61 -7.91
C ILE A 404 -23.93 13.71 -6.86
N PHE A 405 -23.20 13.45 -5.76
CA PHE A 405 -23.73 12.64 -4.67
C PHE A 405 -24.97 13.28 -4.00
N GLY A 406 -25.00 14.60 -3.88
CA GLY A 406 -26.16 15.35 -3.38
C GLY A 406 -27.41 15.14 -4.23
N ASP A 407 -27.22 15.13 -5.56
CA ASP A 407 -28.29 15.00 -6.56
C ASP A 407 -28.71 13.55 -6.82
N PHE A 408 -27.94 12.56 -6.33
CA PHE A 408 -28.27 11.14 -6.50
C PHE A 408 -29.63 10.78 -5.89
N SER A 409 -30.36 9.87 -6.55
CA SER A 409 -31.50 9.18 -5.97
C SER A 409 -31.11 8.48 -4.66
N ILE A 410 -32.06 8.15 -3.81
CA ILE A 410 -31.79 7.42 -2.57
C ILE A 410 -31.10 6.07 -2.87
N TYR A 411 -31.46 5.41 -3.96
CA TYR A 411 -30.84 4.18 -4.40
C TYR A 411 -29.35 4.40 -4.72
N ASN A 412 -29.02 5.40 -5.55
CA ASN A 412 -27.64 5.68 -5.92
C ASN A 412 -26.80 6.21 -4.74
N LYS A 413 -27.41 6.89 -3.77
CA LYS A 413 -26.73 7.23 -2.51
C LYS A 413 -26.34 5.98 -1.71
N LEU A 414 -27.16 4.94 -1.72
CA LEU A 414 -26.90 3.70 -0.97
C LEU A 414 -25.97 2.75 -1.73
N PHE A 415 -26.15 2.57 -3.06
CA PHE A 415 -25.48 1.55 -3.85
C PHE A 415 -24.56 2.10 -4.96
N GLY A 416 -24.59 3.41 -5.23
CA GLY A 416 -23.78 4.04 -6.28
C GLY A 416 -24.33 3.88 -7.69
N CYS A 417 -23.51 4.27 -8.69
CA CYS A 417 -23.87 4.25 -10.12
C CYS A 417 -23.30 3.05 -10.89
N GLY A 418 -22.50 2.20 -10.26
CA GLY A 418 -21.79 1.06 -10.85
C GLY A 418 -20.29 1.15 -10.66
N PRO A 419 -19.61 0.03 -10.32
CA PRO A 419 -18.15 0.00 -10.23
C PRO A 419 -17.51 0.49 -11.53
N ASP A 420 -16.49 1.35 -11.42
CA ASP A 420 -15.70 1.91 -12.52
C ASP A 420 -16.45 2.83 -13.52
N THR A 421 -17.70 3.23 -13.23
CA THR A 421 -18.53 4.10 -14.09
C THR A 421 -18.52 5.58 -13.66
N PHE A 422 -17.46 6.03 -12.96
CA PHE A 422 -17.34 7.42 -12.49
C PHE A 422 -17.48 8.45 -13.62
N ALA A 423 -16.87 8.18 -14.79
CA ALA A 423 -16.88 9.09 -15.94
C ALA A 423 -18.30 9.43 -16.39
N THR A 424 -19.21 8.45 -16.42
CA THR A 424 -20.59 8.60 -16.88
C THR A 424 -21.37 9.65 -16.08
N VAL A 425 -21.19 9.65 -14.75
CA VAL A 425 -21.88 10.61 -13.87
C VAL A 425 -21.13 11.93 -13.75
N PHE A 426 -19.85 11.98 -14.11
CA PHE A 426 -19.02 13.19 -14.06
C PHE A 426 -19.01 13.96 -15.39
N GLU A 427 -19.56 13.39 -16.47
CA GLU A 427 -19.61 13.99 -17.80
C GLU A 427 -20.08 15.46 -17.83
N PRO A 428 -21.13 15.88 -17.08
CA PRO A 428 -21.59 17.27 -17.07
C PRO A 428 -20.53 18.30 -16.62
N TYR A 429 -19.47 17.82 -15.98
CA TYR A 429 -18.39 18.66 -15.44
C TYR A 429 -17.08 18.61 -16.25
N PHE A 430 -17.02 17.87 -17.37
CA PHE A 430 -15.82 17.77 -18.21
C PHE A 430 -15.41 19.11 -18.82
N GLU A 431 -16.36 19.94 -19.27
CA GLU A 431 -16.06 21.27 -19.78
C GLU A 431 -15.29 22.12 -18.77
N GLY A 432 -15.63 22.02 -17.49
CA GLY A 432 -14.92 22.73 -16.42
C GLY A 432 -13.49 22.25 -16.19
N LEU A 433 -13.14 21.00 -16.55
CA LEU A 433 -11.76 20.48 -16.47
C LEU A 433 -10.85 21.10 -17.53
N MET A 434 -11.39 21.54 -18.67
CA MET A 434 -10.59 22.18 -19.74
C MET A 434 -9.86 23.42 -19.26
N ARG A 435 -10.39 24.11 -18.25
CA ARG A 435 -9.71 25.27 -17.60
C ARG A 435 -8.39 24.89 -16.95
N TYR A 436 -8.17 23.61 -16.71
CA TYR A 436 -7.01 23.05 -16.05
C TYR A 436 -6.15 22.19 -16.98
N GLY A 437 -6.49 22.15 -18.28
CA GLY A 437 -5.75 21.40 -19.29
C GLY A 437 -6.19 19.94 -19.45
N ASP A 438 -7.21 19.49 -18.68
CA ASP A 438 -7.77 18.14 -18.79
C ASP A 438 -9.14 18.19 -19.46
N SER A 439 -9.40 17.31 -20.42
CA SER A 439 -10.71 17.21 -21.09
C SER A 439 -11.58 16.08 -20.58
N TYR A 440 -11.02 15.19 -19.76
CA TYR A 440 -11.66 13.95 -19.33
C TYR A 440 -11.07 13.43 -18.02
N THR A 441 -11.92 12.82 -17.19
CA THR A 441 -11.48 12.01 -16.04
C THR A 441 -12.40 10.79 -15.87
N ASN A 442 -11.83 9.65 -15.53
CA ASN A 442 -12.57 8.42 -15.25
C ASN A 442 -12.49 8.01 -13.77
N CYS A 443 -12.05 8.89 -12.90
CA CYS A 443 -12.02 8.64 -11.44
C CYS A 443 -11.89 9.95 -10.66
N ALA A 444 -12.25 9.92 -9.39
CA ALA A 444 -12.15 11.06 -8.48
C ALA A 444 -10.71 11.41 -8.03
N HIS A 445 -9.70 10.63 -8.39
CA HIS A 445 -8.34 10.70 -7.81
C HIS A 445 -8.33 10.73 -6.27
N ASN A 446 -9.33 10.10 -5.68
CA ASN A 446 -9.49 9.78 -4.27
C ASN A 446 -10.29 8.47 -4.23
N GLU A 447 -9.67 7.42 -3.76
CA GLU A 447 -10.26 6.07 -3.80
C GLU A 447 -11.57 6.00 -2.99
N TYR A 448 -11.65 6.73 -1.88
CA TYR A 448 -12.85 6.75 -1.03
C TYR A 448 -14.01 7.50 -1.65
N ILE A 449 -13.75 8.67 -2.26
CA ILE A 449 -14.77 9.41 -3.01
C ILE A 449 -15.22 8.60 -4.23
N ASN A 450 -14.26 7.94 -4.90
CA ASN A 450 -14.58 7.08 -6.03
C ASN A 450 -15.55 5.96 -5.64
N TYR A 451 -15.27 5.23 -4.53
CA TYR A 451 -16.19 4.21 -4.02
C TYR A 451 -17.52 4.81 -3.56
N LEU A 452 -17.53 6.00 -2.95
CA LEU A 452 -18.78 6.67 -2.56
C LEU A 452 -19.69 6.92 -3.77
N ILE A 453 -19.14 7.38 -4.88
CA ILE A 453 -19.91 7.66 -6.11
C ILE A 453 -20.31 6.35 -6.80
N THR A 454 -19.38 5.41 -6.96
CA THR A 454 -19.58 4.22 -7.78
C THR A 454 -20.28 3.06 -7.07
N THR A 455 -20.15 2.97 -5.73
CA THR A 455 -20.74 1.88 -4.93
C THR A 455 -21.59 2.37 -3.75
N GLY A 456 -21.76 3.69 -3.61
CA GLY A 456 -22.59 4.31 -2.57
C GLY A 456 -22.03 4.19 -1.15
N ILE A 457 -22.85 4.59 -0.18
CA ILE A 457 -22.50 4.56 1.24
C ILE A 457 -22.21 3.13 1.70
N PHE A 458 -22.99 2.15 1.25
CA PHE A 458 -22.81 0.75 1.67
C PHE A 458 -21.52 0.15 1.12
N GLY A 459 -21.13 0.49 -0.13
CA GLY A 459 -19.86 0.04 -0.71
C GLY A 459 -18.67 0.66 0.01
N LEU A 460 -18.67 1.97 0.22
CA LEU A 460 -17.63 2.66 0.98
C LEU A 460 -17.51 2.14 2.41
N ALA A 461 -18.63 1.98 3.12
CA ALA A 461 -18.64 1.46 4.50
C ALA A 461 -18.08 0.03 4.57
N SER A 462 -18.46 -0.84 3.61
CA SER A 462 -17.94 -2.20 3.52
C SER A 462 -16.43 -2.21 3.23
N TYR A 463 -15.96 -1.37 2.30
CA TYR A 463 -14.55 -1.23 1.96
C TYR A 463 -13.71 -0.75 3.17
N LEU A 464 -14.16 0.27 3.87
CA LEU A 464 -13.51 0.76 5.10
C LEU A 464 -13.52 -0.33 6.20
N SER A 465 -14.60 -1.12 6.30
CA SER A 465 -14.70 -2.22 7.25
C SER A 465 -13.73 -3.36 6.93
N ILE A 466 -13.42 -3.62 5.65
CA ILE A 466 -12.37 -4.57 5.23
C ILE A 466 -11.01 -4.12 5.78
N ILE A 467 -10.63 -2.85 5.54
CA ILE A 467 -9.35 -2.29 5.99
C ILE A 467 -9.26 -2.32 7.52
N PHE A 468 -10.28 -1.79 8.20
CA PHE A 468 -10.33 -1.72 9.66
C PHE A 468 -10.30 -3.11 10.31
N GLY A 469 -11.08 -4.06 9.80
CA GLY A 469 -11.16 -5.42 10.31
C GLY A 469 -9.80 -6.15 10.23
N ALA A 470 -9.15 -6.06 9.06
CA ALA A 470 -7.83 -6.66 8.83
C ALA A 470 -6.77 -6.04 9.76
N LEU A 471 -6.72 -4.71 9.87
CA LEU A 471 -5.77 -4.00 10.73
C LEU A 471 -6.00 -4.32 12.20
N LYS A 472 -7.25 -4.29 12.68
CA LYS A 472 -7.60 -4.62 14.09
C LYS A 472 -7.11 -6.01 14.47
N GLY A 473 -7.28 -6.99 13.57
CA GLY A 473 -6.82 -8.36 13.77
C GLY A 473 -5.30 -8.46 13.80
N ALA A 474 -4.63 -7.89 12.80
CA ALA A 474 -3.18 -7.93 12.65
C ALA A 474 -2.44 -7.19 13.79
N ILE A 475 -2.90 -6.02 14.20
CA ILE A 475 -2.31 -5.25 15.32
C ILE A 475 -2.37 -6.05 16.62
N LYS A 476 -3.48 -6.76 16.89
CA LYS A 476 -3.56 -7.66 18.04
C LYS A 476 -2.58 -8.82 17.95
N ALA A 477 -2.43 -9.40 16.75
CA ALA A 477 -1.48 -10.48 16.50
C ALA A 477 -0.02 -10.05 16.61
N ALA A 478 0.30 -8.79 16.36
CA ALA A 478 1.65 -8.24 16.34
C ALA A 478 2.37 -8.33 17.71
N ALA A 479 1.65 -8.46 18.81
CA ALA A 479 2.22 -8.69 20.14
C ALA A 479 2.98 -10.02 20.21
N LYS A 480 2.45 -11.07 19.57
CA LYS A 480 3.03 -12.41 19.49
C LYS A 480 3.81 -12.64 18.20
N ASN A 481 3.33 -12.12 17.08
CA ASN A 481 3.93 -12.28 15.75
C ASN A 481 4.31 -10.92 15.15
N PRO A 482 5.59 -10.49 15.26
CA PRO A 482 6.02 -9.18 14.80
C PRO A 482 5.86 -8.93 13.28
N ILE A 483 5.70 -9.99 12.47
CA ILE A 483 5.52 -9.85 11.03
C ILE A 483 4.20 -9.16 10.67
N ALA A 484 3.20 -9.26 11.54
CA ALA A 484 1.94 -8.56 11.40
C ALA A 484 2.12 -7.04 11.31
N ILE A 485 3.19 -6.49 11.91
CA ILE A 485 3.54 -5.06 11.81
C ILE A 485 3.86 -4.70 10.37
N ALA A 486 4.65 -5.53 9.68
CA ALA A 486 5.04 -5.28 8.29
C ALA A 486 3.82 -5.25 7.36
N PHE A 487 2.90 -6.19 7.53
CA PHE A 487 1.67 -6.23 6.73
C PHE A 487 0.73 -5.06 7.07
N SER A 488 0.56 -4.75 8.36
CA SER A 488 -0.24 -3.59 8.79
C SER A 488 0.33 -2.27 8.28
N ALA A 489 1.66 -2.12 8.29
CA ALA A 489 2.32 -0.92 7.79
C ALA A 489 2.06 -0.70 6.29
N SER A 490 2.08 -1.76 5.48
CA SER A 490 1.70 -1.70 4.06
C SER A 490 0.26 -1.22 3.88
N VAL A 491 -0.68 -1.83 4.60
CA VAL A 491 -2.11 -1.48 4.50
C VAL A 491 -2.36 -0.04 4.94
N ILE A 492 -1.76 0.41 6.03
CA ILE A 492 -1.92 1.78 6.54
C ILE A 492 -1.33 2.80 5.57
N SER A 493 -0.13 2.53 5.05
CA SER A 493 0.54 3.44 4.11
C SER A 493 -0.26 3.60 2.81
N TYR A 494 -0.74 2.48 2.23
CA TYR A 494 -1.59 2.53 1.06
C TYR A 494 -2.92 3.25 1.35
N ALA A 495 -3.59 2.94 2.45
CA ALA A 495 -4.85 3.57 2.82
C ALA A 495 -4.70 5.09 3.02
N ALA A 496 -3.58 5.55 3.57
CA ALA A 496 -3.32 6.99 3.71
C ALA A 496 -3.11 7.67 2.34
N GLN A 497 -2.30 7.07 1.45
CA GLN A 497 -2.08 7.64 0.11
C GLN A 497 -3.32 7.58 -0.79
N ALA A 498 -4.23 6.62 -0.59
CA ALA A 498 -5.47 6.44 -1.34
C ALA A 498 -6.43 7.65 -1.23
N VAL A 499 -6.27 8.50 -0.21
CA VAL A 499 -6.99 9.78 -0.08
C VAL A 499 -6.72 10.72 -1.27
N VAL A 500 -5.53 10.66 -1.84
CA VAL A 500 -5.10 11.52 -2.97
C VAL A 500 -4.68 10.71 -4.19
N ASN A 501 -5.06 9.46 -4.28
CA ASN A 501 -4.73 8.56 -5.38
C ASN A 501 -5.93 7.67 -5.73
N LEU A 502 -5.74 6.69 -6.56
CA LEU A 502 -6.80 5.88 -7.17
C LEU A 502 -6.46 4.39 -7.13
N ALA A 503 -7.51 3.55 -7.07
CA ALA A 503 -7.41 2.13 -7.26
C ALA A 503 -7.24 1.78 -8.75
N GLN A 504 -6.33 0.84 -9.05
CA GLN A 504 -6.25 0.23 -10.37
C GLN A 504 -5.43 -1.08 -10.38
N PRO A 505 -5.57 -1.91 -11.43
CA PRO A 505 -4.99 -3.26 -11.49
C PRO A 505 -3.47 -3.32 -11.35
N ILE A 506 -2.75 -2.20 -11.40
CA ILE A 506 -1.29 -2.15 -11.30
C ILE A 506 -0.81 -2.32 -9.86
N THR A 507 -1.52 -1.74 -8.87
CA THR A 507 -1.08 -1.71 -7.47
C THR A 507 -2.11 -2.27 -6.50
N THR A 508 -3.41 -2.10 -6.76
CA THR A 508 -4.48 -2.56 -5.86
C THR A 508 -4.46 -4.08 -5.59
N PRO A 509 -4.09 -4.97 -6.56
CA PRO A 509 -3.92 -6.39 -6.26
C PRO A 509 -2.92 -6.65 -5.12
N LEU A 510 -1.80 -5.94 -5.10
CA LEU A 510 -0.80 -6.06 -4.03
C LEU A 510 -1.34 -5.57 -2.69
N PHE A 511 -2.08 -4.46 -2.69
CA PHE A 511 -2.75 -3.96 -1.48
C PHE A 511 -3.74 -5.00 -0.91
N ILE A 512 -4.59 -5.59 -1.73
CA ILE A 512 -5.54 -6.64 -1.32
C ILE A 512 -4.82 -7.87 -0.78
N ILE A 513 -3.68 -8.25 -1.37
CA ILE A 513 -2.82 -9.32 -0.85
C ILE A 513 -2.37 -8.97 0.58
N PHE A 514 -1.90 -7.75 0.85
CA PHE A 514 -1.48 -7.36 2.21
C PHE A 514 -2.65 -7.28 3.20
N VAL A 515 -3.84 -6.87 2.77
CA VAL A 515 -5.07 -6.97 3.57
C VAL A 515 -5.34 -8.44 3.95
N ALA A 516 -5.25 -9.35 2.98
CA ALA A 516 -5.43 -10.78 3.21
C ALA A 516 -4.35 -11.38 4.12
N LEU A 517 -3.10 -10.94 4.00
CA LEU A 517 -1.99 -11.34 4.88
C LEU A 517 -2.19 -10.86 6.33
N CYS A 518 -2.72 -9.65 6.53
CA CYS A 518 -3.12 -9.15 7.85
C CYS A 518 -4.15 -10.07 8.51
N GLU A 519 -5.20 -10.42 7.79
CA GLU A 519 -6.24 -11.32 8.30
C GLU A 519 -5.70 -12.75 8.51
N ALA A 520 -4.84 -13.26 7.62
CA ALA A 520 -4.23 -14.57 7.76
C ALA A 520 -3.44 -14.72 9.07
N VAL A 521 -2.60 -13.72 9.38
CA VAL A 521 -1.81 -13.72 10.64
C VAL A 521 -2.72 -13.56 11.86
N ALA A 522 -3.77 -12.73 11.76
CA ALA A 522 -4.76 -12.60 12.84
C ALA A 522 -5.48 -13.92 13.16
N ARG A 523 -5.80 -14.73 12.14
CA ARG A 523 -6.41 -16.06 12.30
C ARG A 523 -5.46 -17.06 12.92
N GLN A 524 -4.21 -17.08 12.50
CA GLN A 524 -3.19 -17.98 13.07
C GLN A 524 -2.99 -17.72 14.56
N ASN A 525 -2.97 -16.44 14.97
CA ASN A 525 -2.83 -16.07 16.38
C ASN A 525 -4.05 -16.41 17.26
N LYS A 526 -5.25 -16.62 16.67
CA LYS A 526 -6.43 -17.08 17.41
C LYS A 526 -6.50 -18.59 17.54
N ALA A 527 -5.81 -19.30 16.67
CA ALA A 527 -5.79 -20.76 16.65
C ALA A 527 -4.72 -21.35 17.61
N GLU A 528 -3.73 -20.53 17.98
CA GLU A 528 -2.73 -20.78 19.04
C GLU A 528 -3.24 -20.30 20.40
#